data_29b81e9f6b21ddfe1c99a7a6fec3ec44
#
_entry.id   29b81e9f6b21ddfe1c99a7a6fec3ec44
#
_cell.length_a   1.000
_cell.length_b   1.000
_cell.length_c   1.000
_cell.angle_alpha   90.00
_cell.angle_beta   90.00
_cell.angle_gamma   90.00
#
_symmetry.space_group_name_H-M   'P 1'
#
loop_
_entity.id
_entity.type
_entity.pdbx_description
1 polymer ?
#
loop_
_entity_poly.entity_id
_entity_poly.type
_entity_poly.pdbx_seq_one_letter_code
_entity_poly.pdbx_strand_id
1 'polypeptide(L)'
;FMLDPLLLKNDLDSLKDNLKRRNLDVDLEKLIELDESRRKLRFEAEKLRADQKSLGKDIANAEPKEKDALLEKASQISENVKKLFDDVEEKDKVFYDLWVKIPNLISSTSPDGKTDEDNAEIKQVGDIKNIDNPKDHLEIAEKLGLIDVQKASEVSGSRFSYLFGDLVKIEFNLVSGALDILSNKGF
;
A
#
# COMPACT_ATOMS: atom_id res chain seq x y z
N PHE A 1 0.48 -4.72 2.06
CA PHE A 1 1.02 -3.65 2.88
C PHE A 1 2.25 -3.09 2.23
N MET A 2 2.37 -1.78 2.26
CA MET A 2 3.55 -1.04 1.82
C MET A 2 4.77 -1.43 2.64
N LEU A 3 5.94 -1.12 2.11
CA LEU A 3 7.22 -1.32 2.78
C LEU A 3 7.28 -0.64 4.15
N ASP A 4 8.01 -1.23 5.09
CA ASP A 4 8.30 -0.59 6.37
C ASP A 4 9.29 0.57 6.15
N PRO A 5 9.00 1.80 6.60
CA PRO A 5 9.91 2.93 6.55
C PRO A 5 11.26 2.70 7.23
N LEU A 6 11.35 1.74 8.14
CA LEU A 6 12.63 1.34 8.74
C LEU A 6 13.67 0.85 7.72
N LEU A 7 13.24 0.45 6.52
CA LEU A 7 14.14 0.10 5.42
C LEU A 7 15.06 1.27 5.01
N LEU A 8 14.60 2.52 5.11
CA LEU A 8 15.44 3.70 4.86
C LEU A 8 16.69 3.71 5.73
N LYS A 9 16.60 3.18 6.95
CA LYS A 9 17.70 3.15 7.91
C LYS A 9 18.44 1.83 7.90
N ASN A 10 17.72 0.73 7.75
CA ASN A 10 18.27 -0.61 8.00
C ASN A 10 18.75 -1.29 6.72
N ASP A 11 18.16 -0.94 5.55
CA ASP A 11 18.46 -1.61 4.27
C ASP A 11 18.21 -0.69 3.07
N LEU A 12 18.95 0.42 3.04
CA LEU A 12 18.85 1.41 1.97
C LEU A 12 19.29 0.85 0.61
N ASP A 13 20.23 -0.08 0.62
CA ASP A 13 20.78 -0.64 -0.62
C ASP A 13 19.72 -1.50 -1.33
N SER A 14 18.94 -2.28 -0.61
CA SER A 14 17.80 -3.01 -1.20
C SER A 14 16.74 -2.08 -1.79
N LEU A 15 16.48 -0.91 -1.18
CA LEU A 15 15.59 0.09 -1.75
C LEU A 15 16.16 0.69 -3.04
N LYS A 16 17.44 1.03 -3.06
CA LYS A 16 18.13 1.56 -4.25
C LYS A 16 18.11 0.54 -5.40
N ASP A 17 18.43 -0.72 -5.11
CA ASP A 17 18.39 -1.78 -6.10
C ASP A 17 16.97 -2.00 -6.64
N ASN A 18 15.97 -2.03 -5.77
CA ASN A 18 14.57 -2.16 -6.14
C ASN A 18 14.11 -1.05 -7.12
N LEU A 19 14.45 0.20 -6.82
CA LEU A 19 14.11 1.34 -7.67
C LEU A 19 14.83 1.27 -9.02
N LYS A 20 16.12 0.92 -9.00
CA LYS A 20 16.93 0.77 -10.22
C LYS A 20 16.37 -0.32 -11.11
N ARG A 21 16.10 -1.51 -10.60
CA ARG A 21 15.54 -2.64 -11.34
C ARG A 21 14.16 -2.37 -11.92
N ARG A 22 13.38 -1.50 -11.27
CA ARG A 22 12.05 -1.05 -11.74
C ARG A 22 12.09 0.19 -12.61
N ASN A 23 13.29 0.74 -12.87
CA ASN A 23 13.48 1.98 -13.61
C ASN A 23 12.64 3.14 -13.06
N LEU A 24 12.59 3.26 -11.73
CA LEU A 24 11.86 4.31 -11.00
C LEU A 24 12.85 5.31 -10.43
N ASP A 25 12.56 6.59 -10.68
CA ASP A 25 13.31 7.71 -10.11
C ASP A 25 12.55 8.24 -8.88
N VAL A 26 13.07 7.90 -7.69
CA VAL A 26 12.55 8.37 -6.41
C VAL A 26 13.71 8.94 -5.60
N ASP A 27 13.55 10.18 -5.15
CA ASP A 27 14.53 10.87 -4.33
C ASP A 27 14.56 10.28 -2.90
N LEU A 28 15.43 9.28 -2.72
CA LEU A 28 15.61 8.62 -1.42
C LEU A 28 16.31 9.53 -0.41
N GLU A 29 17.16 10.47 -0.84
CA GLU A 29 17.84 11.40 0.05
C GLU A 29 16.83 12.33 0.71
N LYS A 30 15.91 12.87 -0.07
CA LYS A 30 14.80 13.67 0.43
C LYS A 30 13.90 12.88 1.39
N LEU A 31 13.64 11.60 1.11
CA LEU A 31 12.85 10.74 2.01
C LEU A 31 13.55 10.50 3.34
N ILE A 32 14.88 10.31 3.33
CA ILE A 32 15.68 10.16 4.56
C ILE A 32 15.61 11.44 5.39
N GLU A 33 15.85 12.61 4.77
CA GLU A 33 15.77 13.91 5.47
C GLU A 33 14.39 14.14 6.08
N LEU A 34 13.32 13.81 5.35
CA LEU A 34 11.95 13.91 5.84
C LEU A 34 11.70 12.95 7.02
N ASP A 35 12.18 11.70 6.93
CA ASP A 35 12.03 10.72 8.00
C ASP A 35 12.74 11.16 9.29
N GLU A 36 13.97 11.65 9.18
CA GLU A 36 14.73 12.18 10.30
C GLU A 36 14.04 13.41 10.91
N SER A 37 13.62 14.35 10.08
CA SER A 37 12.93 15.56 10.52
C SER A 37 11.62 15.27 11.25
N ARG A 38 10.76 14.39 10.72
CA ARG A 38 9.50 14.02 11.35
C ARG A 38 9.69 13.27 12.67
N ARG A 39 10.70 12.39 12.75
CA ARG A 39 11.04 11.66 13.99
C ARG A 39 11.55 12.61 15.06
N LYS A 40 12.41 13.56 14.70
CA LYS A 40 12.91 14.58 15.63
C LYS A 40 11.76 15.42 16.16
N LEU A 41 10.91 15.92 15.29
CA LEU A 41 9.78 16.75 15.68
C LEU A 41 8.78 15.98 16.56
N ARG A 42 8.52 14.72 16.26
CA ARG A 42 7.67 13.84 17.08
C ARG A 42 8.26 13.65 18.47
N PHE A 43 9.56 13.42 18.56
CA PHE A 43 10.23 13.30 19.86
C PHE A 43 10.12 14.59 20.69
N GLU A 44 10.29 15.76 20.07
CA GLU A 44 10.11 17.06 20.71
C GLU A 44 8.65 17.27 21.20
N ALA A 45 7.68 16.93 20.36
CA ALA A 45 6.26 17.01 20.71
C ALA A 45 5.89 16.08 21.89
N GLU A 46 6.38 14.84 21.87
CA GLU A 46 6.15 13.87 22.95
C GLU A 46 6.82 14.31 24.27
N LYS A 47 8.04 14.84 24.18
CA LYS A 47 8.73 15.40 25.34
C LYS A 47 7.95 16.55 25.96
N LEU A 48 7.53 17.51 25.13
CA LEU A 48 6.76 18.66 25.62
C LEU A 48 5.39 18.24 26.20
N ARG A 49 4.79 17.22 25.64
CA ARG A 49 3.54 16.62 26.17
C ARG A 49 3.78 15.94 27.54
N ALA A 50 4.93 15.31 27.73
CA ALA A 50 5.31 14.75 29.02
C ALA A 50 5.51 15.85 30.07
N ASP A 51 6.17 16.95 29.70
CA ASP A 51 6.36 18.12 30.56
C ASP A 51 5.01 18.76 30.92
N GLN A 52 4.08 18.88 29.96
CA GLN A 52 2.71 19.34 30.22
C GLN A 52 1.99 18.46 31.24
N LYS A 53 2.13 17.14 31.12
CA LYS A 53 1.51 16.19 32.08
C LYS A 53 2.11 16.31 33.48
N SER A 54 3.43 16.54 33.57
CA SER A 54 4.11 16.80 34.85
C SER A 54 3.60 18.09 35.50
N LEU A 55 3.53 19.19 34.71
CA LEU A 55 3.05 20.48 35.17
C LEU A 55 1.60 20.41 35.70
N GLY A 56 0.74 19.58 35.07
CA GLY A 56 -0.61 19.32 35.58
C GLY A 56 -0.63 18.74 37.01
N LYS A 57 0.35 17.91 37.37
CA LYS A 57 0.51 17.39 38.76
C LYS A 57 0.99 18.48 39.71
N ASP A 58 1.92 19.32 39.22
CA ASP A 58 2.46 20.41 40.05
C ASP A 58 1.36 21.44 40.37
N ILE A 59 0.51 21.77 39.38
CA ILE A 59 -0.66 22.65 39.57
C ILE A 59 -1.63 22.08 40.63
N ALA A 60 -1.86 20.76 40.60
CA ALA A 60 -2.75 20.11 41.54
C ALA A 60 -2.27 20.22 43.01
N ASN A 61 -0.95 20.28 43.19
CA ASN A 61 -0.30 20.31 44.50
C ASN A 61 0.17 21.73 44.91
N ALA A 62 0.00 22.73 44.03
CA ALA A 62 0.51 24.09 44.26
C ALA A 62 -0.32 24.89 45.26
N GLU A 63 0.33 25.79 45.98
CA GLU A 63 -0.34 26.79 46.81
C GLU A 63 -1.09 27.84 46.00
N PRO A 64 -2.17 28.45 46.54
CA PRO A 64 -2.99 29.39 45.78
C PRO A 64 -2.24 30.56 45.13
N LYS A 65 -1.13 30.99 45.75
CA LYS A 65 -0.32 32.11 45.23
C LYS A 65 0.51 31.79 44.01
N GLU A 66 0.85 30.49 43.81
CA GLU A 66 1.69 30.02 42.67
C GLU A 66 0.85 29.47 41.54
N LYS A 67 -0.41 29.17 41.83
CA LYS A 67 -1.30 28.47 40.91
C LYS A 67 -1.57 29.22 39.60
N ASP A 68 -1.74 30.56 39.69
CA ASP A 68 -2.03 31.38 38.49
C ASP A 68 -0.85 31.39 37.53
N ALA A 69 0.38 31.53 38.02
CA ALA A 69 1.58 31.49 37.18
C ALA A 69 1.80 30.12 36.52
N LEU A 70 1.50 29.03 37.25
CA LEU A 70 1.58 27.67 36.70
C LEU A 70 0.49 27.40 35.68
N LEU A 71 -0.71 27.94 35.82
CA LEU A 71 -1.80 27.84 34.87
C LEU A 71 -1.46 28.59 33.57
N GLU A 72 -0.89 29.79 33.67
CA GLU A 72 -0.45 30.53 32.45
C GLU A 72 0.64 29.74 31.69
N LYS A 73 1.62 29.20 32.42
CA LYS A 73 2.66 28.34 31.83
C LYS A 73 2.05 27.08 31.18
N ALA A 74 1.07 26.46 31.81
CA ALA A 74 0.39 25.29 31.28
C ALA A 74 -0.39 25.60 30.00
N SER A 75 -1.01 26.80 29.92
CA SER A 75 -1.69 27.27 28.70
C SER A 75 -0.71 27.42 27.54
N GLN A 76 0.43 28.10 27.77
CA GLN A 76 1.47 28.27 26.76
C GLN A 76 2.04 26.93 26.28
N ILE A 77 2.32 26.00 27.18
CA ILE A 77 2.78 24.64 26.81
C ILE A 77 1.72 23.92 26.03
N SER A 78 0.44 24.05 26.38
CA SER A 78 -0.67 23.40 25.67
C SER A 78 -0.77 23.87 24.22
N GLU A 79 -0.65 25.17 23.98
CA GLU A 79 -0.63 25.72 22.62
C GLU A 79 0.56 25.23 21.80
N ASN A 80 1.74 25.20 22.43
CA ASN A 80 2.95 24.71 21.76
C ASN A 80 2.87 23.20 21.46
N VAL A 81 2.33 22.40 22.36
CA VAL A 81 2.09 20.97 22.14
C VAL A 81 1.17 20.77 20.95
N LYS A 82 0.04 21.50 20.90
CA LYS A 82 -0.90 21.41 19.78
C LYS A 82 -0.22 21.74 18.46
N LYS A 83 0.50 22.87 18.40
CA LYS A 83 1.20 23.30 17.19
C LYS A 83 2.24 22.27 16.73
N LEU A 84 3.04 21.71 17.66
CA LEU A 84 4.01 20.68 17.32
C LEU A 84 3.36 19.41 16.77
N PHE A 85 2.22 18.98 17.30
CA PHE A 85 1.51 17.82 16.78
C PHE A 85 0.90 18.09 15.39
N ASP A 86 0.38 19.28 15.15
CA ASP A 86 -0.12 19.71 13.84
C ASP A 86 1.05 19.67 12.81
N ASP A 87 2.23 20.18 13.17
CA ASP A 87 3.44 20.15 12.35
C ASP A 87 3.93 18.70 12.10
N VAL A 88 3.82 17.81 13.10
CA VAL A 88 4.14 16.37 12.94
C VAL A 88 3.19 15.72 11.93
N GLU A 89 1.89 15.98 12.04
CA GLU A 89 0.88 15.41 11.14
C GLU A 89 1.12 15.86 9.69
N GLU A 90 1.44 17.14 9.47
CA GLU A 90 1.77 17.66 8.16
C GLU A 90 3.01 16.95 7.56
N LYS A 91 4.08 16.83 8.35
CA LYS A 91 5.30 16.13 7.90
C LYS A 91 5.08 14.64 7.67
N ASP A 92 4.29 13.98 8.51
CA ASP A 92 3.93 12.57 8.31
C ASP A 92 3.15 12.38 7.01
N LYS A 93 2.24 13.29 6.67
CA LYS A 93 1.49 13.27 5.42
C LYS A 93 2.41 13.42 4.21
N VAL A 94 3.30 14.42 4.23
CA VAL A 94 4.27 14.65 3.13
C VAL A 94 5.18 13.44 2.94
N PHE A 95 5.69 12.87 4.03
CA PHE A 95 6.49 11.65 3.98
C PHE A 95 5.70 10.48 3.38
N TYR A 96 4.48 10.26 3.87
CA TYR A 96 3.62 9.18 3.42
C TYR A 96 3.30 9.26 1.94
N ASP A 97 2.95 10.46 1.43
CA ASP A 97 2.61 10.69 0.02
C ASP A 97 3.79 10.38 -0.93
N LEU A 98 5.02 10.48 -0.45
CA LEU A 98 6.21 10.07 -1.19
C LEU A 98 6.52 8.59 -1.00
N TRP A 99 6.39 8.08 0.23
CA TRP A 99 6.71 6.69 0.58
C TRP A 99 5.83 5.68 -0.14
N VAL A 100 4.55 5.97 -0.30
CA VAL A 100 3.59 5.09 -0.99
C VAL A 100 3.89 4.89 -2.48
N LYS A 101 4.73 5.74 -3.07
CA LYS A 101 5.16 5.61 -4.46
C LYS A 101 6.23 4.54 -4.65
N ILE A 102 6.87 4.11 -3.57
CA ILE A 102 7.87 3.04 -3.62
C ILE A 102 7.13 1.69 -3.65
N PRO A 103 7.28 0.91 -4.71
CA PRO A 103 6.68 -0.42 -4.79
C PRO A 103 7.40 -1.41 -3.88
N ASN A 104 6.74 -2.52 -3.56
CA ASN A 104 7.34 -3.60 -2.79
C ASN A 104 8.65 -4.08 -3.40
N LEU A 105 9.56 -4.57 -2.56
CA LEU A 105 10.84 -5.12 -2.99
C LEU A 105 10.61 -6.23 -4.01
N ILE A 106 11.41 -6.18 -5.08
CA ILE A 106 11.39 -7.21 -6.11
C ILE A 106 12.07 -8.48 -5.59
N SER A 107 11.54 -9.63 -5.94
CA SER A 107 12.19 -10.91 -5.59
C SER A 107 13.54 -11.03 -6.27
N SER A 108 14.52 -11.60 -5.56
CA SER A 108 15.83 -11.92 -6.14
C SER A 108 15.76 -12.92 -7.30
N THR A 109 14.67 -13.69 -7.38
CA THR A 109 14.43 -14.67 -8.45
C THR A 109 13.74 -14.08 -9.67
N SER A 110 13.23 -12.84 -9.58
CA SER A 110 12.60 -12.18 -10.74
C SER A 110 13.67 -11.71 -11.70
N PRO A 111 13.52 -11.91 -13.03
CA PRO A 111 14.42 -11.35 -14.02
C PRO A 111 14.28 -9.82 -14.06
N ASP A 112 15.33 -9.15 -14.52
CA ASP A 112 15.27 -7.75 -14.86
C ASP A 112 14.67 -7.61 -16.26
N GLY A 113 13.70 -6.71 -16.41
CA GLY A 113 13.00 -6.52 -17.67
C GLY A 113 12.16 -5.25 -17.70
N LYS A 114 11.74 -4.85 -18.89
CA LYS A 114 10.88 -3.69 -19.13
C LYS A 114 9.47 -4.07 -19.56
N THR A 115 9.34 -5.22 -20.17
CA THR A 115 8.10 -5.74 -20.74
C THR A 115 7.86 -7.17 -20.29
N ASP A 116 6.71 -7.71 -20.58
CA ASP A 116 6.35 -9.12 -20.36
C ASP A 116 7.17 -10.09 -21.20
N GLU A 117 7.76 -9.62 -22.31
CA GLU A 117 8.68 -10.42 -23.14
C GLU A 117 10.00 -10.76 -22.41
N ASP A 118 10.38 -9.98 -21.41
CA ASP A 118 11.57 -10.21 -20.58
C ASP A 118 11.33 -11.26 -19.49
N ASN A 119 10.11 -11.79 -19.36
CA ASN A 119 9.79 -12.82 -18.37
C ASN A 119 10.50 -14.13 -18.67
N ALA A 120 11.09 -14.73 -17.62
CA ALA A 120 11.71 -16.04 -17.75
C ALA A 120 10.68 -17.15 -17.55
N GLU A 121 10.55 -18.04 -18.53
CA GLU A 121 9.75 -19.26 -18.36
C GLU A 121 10.43 -20.19 -17.36
N ILE A 122 9.78 -20.42 -16.22
CA ILE A 122 10.32 -21.27 -15.13
C ILE A 122 9.84 -22.71 -15.21
N LYS A 123 8.74 -22.98 -15.91
CA LYS A 123 8.18 -24.32 -16.02
C LYS A 123 7.18 -24.40 -17.17
N GLN A 124 7.28 -25.45 -17.96
CA GLN A 124 6.31 -25.85 -18.96
C GLN A 124 5.67 -27.17 -18.52
N VAL A 125 4.36 -27.31 -18.63
CA VAL A 125 3.62 -28.53 -18.28
C VAL A 125 2.72 -28.94 -19.45
N GLY A 126 2.89 -30.18 -19.89
CA GLY A 126 2.14 -30.74 -21.02
C GLY A 126 2.74 -30.39 -22.38
N ASP A 127 2.11 -30.89 -23.44
CA ASP A 127 2.52 -30.65 -24.82
C ASP A 127 1.77 -29.43 -25.36
N ILE A 128 2.50 -28.40 -25.74
CA ILE A 128 1.91 -27.21 -26.38
C ILE A 128 1.63 -27.55 -27.84
N LYS A 129 0.34 -27.62 -28.16
CA LYS A 129 -0.11 -27.81 -29.56
C LYS A 129 -0.02 -26.50 -30.31
N ASN A 130 0.65 -26.52 -31.43
CA ASN A 130 0.61 -25.39 -32.37
C ASN A 130 -0.74 -25.42 -33.09
N ILE A 131 -1.54 -24.38 -32.94
CA ILE A 131 -2.85 -24.26 -33.59
C ILE A 131 -2.74 -23.14 -34.63
N ASP A 132 -3.00 -23.49 -35.87
CA ASP A 132 -3.06 -22.51 -36.97
C ASP A 132 -4.26 -21.58 -36.74
N ASN A 133 -4.04 -20.27 -36.75
CA ASN A 133 -5.06 -19.23 -36.53
C ASN A 133 -5.91 -19.49 -35.26
N PRO A 134 -5.32 -19.48 -34.07
CA PRO A 134 -6.05 -19.71 -32.81
C PRO A 134 -7.10 -18.61 -32.64
N LYS A 135 -8.32 -19.02 -32.28
CA LYS A 135 -9.40 -18.10 -31.93
C LYS A 135 -9.28 -17.73 -30.48
N ASP A 136 -9.61 -16.47 -30.14
CA ASP A 136 -9.70 -16.06 -28.77
C ASP A 136 -10.96 -16.62 -28.07
N HIS A 137 -11.02 -16.44 -26.78
CA HIS A 137 -12.11 -16.98 -25.95
C HIS A 137 -13.47 -16.34 -26.26
N LEU A 138 -13.51 -15.05 -26.64
CA LEU A 138 -14.76 -14.37 -27.01
C LEU A 138 -15.29 -14.91 -28.33
N GLU A 139 -14.42 -14.98 -29.33
CA GLU A 139 -14.80 -15.50 -30.65
C GLU A 139 -15.34 -16.95 -30.56
N ILE A 140 -14.72 -17.77 -29.70
CA ILE A 140 -15.20 -19.15 -29.46
C ILE A 140 -16.55 -19.15 -28.75
N ALA A 141 -16.70 -18.36 -27.67
CA ALA A 141 -17.90 -18.34 -26.87
C ALA A 141 -19.10 -17.72 -27.63
N GLU A 142 -18.89 -16.67 -28.40
CA GLU A 142 -19.92 -16.05 -29.23
C GLU A 142 -20.39 -17.03 -30.30
N LYS A 143 -19.46 -17.70 -31.01
CA LYS A 143 -19.80 -18.71 -32.03
C LYS A 143 -20.62 -19.87 -31.46
N LEU A 144 -20.40 -20.22 -30.20
CA LEU A 144 -21.14 -21.25 -29.47
C LEU A 144 -22.43 -20.74 -28.82
N GLY A 145 -22.72 -19.43 -28.88
CA GLY A 145 -23.88 -18.82 -28.24
C GLY A 145 -23.83 -18.84 -26.72
N LEU A 146 -22.63 -18.83 -26.14
CA LEU A 146 -22.40 -18.94 -24.71
C LEU A 146 -22.15 -17.59 -24.03
N ILE A 147 -21.94 -16.54 -24.81
CA ILE A 147 -21.66 -15.18 -24.30
C ILE A 147 -22.32 -14.13 -25.20
N ASP A 148 -22.78 -13.03 -24.58
CA ASP A 148 -23.22 -11.83 -25.27
C ASP A 148 -22.64 -10.59 -24.57
N VAL A 149 -21.61 -10.05 -25.14
CA VAL A 149 -20.90 -8.85 -24.65
C VAL A 149 -21.61 -7.58 -25.12
N GLN A 150 -22.17 -7.61 -26.32
CA GLN A 150 -22.83 -6.43 -26.90
C GLN A 150 -24.08 -6.09 -26.08
N LYS A 151 -24.95 -7.06 -25.83
CA LYS A 151 -26.18 -6.85 -25.06
C LYS A 151 -25.90 -6.46 -23.62
N ALA A 152 -24.91 -7.08 -23.00
CA ALA A 152 -24.49 -6.72 -21.64
C ALA A 152 -23.94 -5.29 -21.57
N SER A 153 -23.19 -4.86 -22.56
CA SER A 153 -22.66 -3.52 -22.66
C SER A 153 -23.76 -2.45 -22.83
N GLU A 154 -24.80 -2.74 -23.62
CA GLU A 154 -25.98 -1.87 -23.79
C GLU A 154 -26.72 -1.65 -22.45
N VAL A 155 -26.84 -2.69 -21.63
CA VAL A 155 -27.64 -2.66 -20.40
C VAL A 155 -26.83 -2.19 -19.20
N SER A 156 -25.59 -2.62 -19.06
CA SER A 156 -24.79 -2.44 -17.84
C SER A 156 -23.51 -1.62 -18.05
N GLY A 157 -23.21 -1.24 -19.28
CA GLY A 157 -21.99 -0.50 -19.62
C GLY A 157 -20.84 -1.40 -20.09
N SER A 158 -19.71 -0.77 -20.40
CA SER A 158 -18.53 -1.48 -20.93
C SER A 158 -17.97 -2.50 -19.93
N ARG A 159 -17.40 -3.59 -20.45
CA ARG A 159 -16.77 -4.70 -19.70
C ARG A 159 -17.73 -5.63 -18.95
N PHE A 160 -19.04 -5.52 -19.19
CA PHE A 160 -20.00 -6.54 -18.75
C PHE A 160 -20.21 -7.59 -19.84
N SER A 161 -20.53 -8.81 -19.45
CA SER A 161 -20.89 -9.91 -20.33
C SER A 161 -22.06 -10.70 -19.75
N TYR A 162 -22.94 -11.17 -20.60
CA TYR A 162 -23.95 -12.18 -20.24
C TYR A 162 -23.41 -13.55 -20.62
N LEU A 163 -23.39 -14.47 -19.66
CA LEU A 163 -23.00 -15.86 -19.86
C LEU A 163 -24.25 -16.73 -19.98
N PHE A 164 -24.19 -17.73 -20.86
CA PHE A 164 -25.33 -18.62 -21.11
C PHE A 164 -24.92 -20.10 -21.03
N GLY A 165 -25.92 -20.93 -20.76
CA GLY A 165 -25.82 -22.37 -20.86
C GLY A 165 -24.71 -22.97 -19.99
N ASP A 166 -23.88 -23.78 -20.62
CA ASP A 166 -22.83 -24.52 -19.89
C ASP A 166 -21.68 -23.63 -19.41
N LEU A 167 -21.49 -22.45 -20.01
CA LEU A 167 -20.45 -21.51 -19.54
C LEU A 167 -20.74 -21.02 -18.13
N VAL A 168 -22.02 -20.80 -17.78
CA VAL A 168 -22.43 -20.46 -16.41
C VAL A 168 -22.08 -21.58 -15.43
N LYS A 169 -22.33 -22.85 -15.82
CA LYS A 169 -21.97 -23.99 -14.97
C LYS A 169 -20.46 -24.11 -14.76
N ILE A 170 -19.68 -23.86 -15.83
CA ILE A 170 -18.22 -23.87 -15.76
C ILE A 170 -17.73 -22.83 -14.78
N GLU A 171 -18.25 -21.60 -14.83
CA GLU A 171 -17.89 -20.52 -13.92
C GLU A 171 -18.13 -20.90 -12.44
N PHE A 172 -19.36 -21.38 -12.13
CA PHE A 172 -19.68 -21.82 -10.76
C PHE A 172 -18.83 -23.00 -10.30
N ASN A 173 -18.54 -23.97 -11.18
CA ASN A 173 -17.69 -25.10 -10.86
C ASN A 173 -16.24 -24.68 -10.59
N LEU A 174 -15.70 -23.68 -11.32
CA LEU A 174 -14.38 -23.12 -11.06
C LEU A 174 -14.32 -22.43 -9.70
N VAL A 175 -15.34 -21.64 -9.35
CA VAL A 175 -15.43 -20.98 -8.04
C VAL A 175 -15.52 -22.04 -6.91
N SER A 176 -16.39 -23.04 -7.06
CA SER A 176 -16.52 -24.13 -6.08
C SER A 176 -15.22 -24.90 -5.91
N GLY A 177 -14.54 -25.25 -7.00
CA GLY A 177 -13.25 -25.95 -6.96
C GLY A 177 -12.14 -25.12 -6.29
N ALA A 178 -12.13 -23.81 -6.52
CA ALA A 178 -11.19 -22.92 -5.84
C ALA A 178 -11.46 -22.87 -4.32
N LEU A 179 -12.71 -22.80 -3.90
CA LEU A 179 -13.11 -22.84 -2.48
C LEU A 179 -12.70 -24.15 -1.82
N ASP A 180 -12.91 -25.28 -2.50
CA ASP A 180 -12.51 -26.59 -1.99
C ASP A 180 -10.99 -26.68 -1.80
N ILE A 181 -10.21 -26.19 -2.77
CA ILE A 181 -8.74 -26.17 -2.66
C ILE A 181 -8.28 -25.29 -1.50
N LEU A 182 -8.87 -24.10 -1.34
CA LEU A 182 -8.53 -23.18 -0.26
C LEU A 182 -8.90 -23.74 1.10
N SER A 183 -10.11 -24.30 1.25
CA SER A 183 -10.56 -24.94 2.49
C SER A 183 -9.66 -26.12 2.91
N ASN A 184 -9.22 -26.93 1.94
CA ASN A 184 -8.28 -28.03 2.20
C ASN A 184 -6.88 -27.55 2.61
N LYS A 185 -6.54 -26.29 2.32
CA LYS A 185 -5.29 -25.64 2.75
C LYS A 185 -5.43 -24.89 4.08
N GLY A 186 -6.62 -24.85 4.67
CA GLY A 186 -6.87 -24.23 5.98
C GLY A 186 -7.22 -22.73 5.91
N PHE A 187 -7.68 -22.24 4.75
CA PHE A 187 -8.24 -20.89 4.60
C PHE A 187 -9.72 -20.85 4.91
#